data_33ffaf2850b870b95aad944f794de9d8
#
_entry.id   33ffaf2850b870b95aad944f794de9d8
#
_cell.length_a   1.000
_cell.length_b   1.000
_cell.length_c   1.000
_cell.angle_alpha   90.00
_cell.angle_beta   90.00
_cell.angle_gamma   90.00
#
_symmetry.space_group_name_H-M   'P 1'
#
loop_
_entity.id
_entity.type
_entity.pdbx_description
1 polymer ?
#
loop_
_entity_poly.entity_id
_entity_poly.type
_entity_poly.pdbx_seq_one_letter_code
_entity_poly.pdbx_strand_id
1 'polypeptide(L)'
;MTAAPTLQTIRLAPKALLHXHLDGGLRPATVLDIAGQVGYDDLPATDVDALASWFRTQSHSGSLERYLEPFSHTVAVMQTPEALYRVAFECAQDLAADSVVYAEVRFAPELHISCGLSFDXXXXXXXXXFAAGEKACAADGQPITVRCLVTAMXHAAXSREIAELAIRXRDKGVVXXXXXXAEAGHPPTRHLDAFEYMRDHNARFTIHAGEAFGLPSIHEAXXXXGADRLGHGVRIVDXXDVDADGGFQLGRLAAILRDKRIPLELCPXXXXQTGAVASIAEHPFDLLARARFRVTVNTDNRLMSDTSMSLEMHRLVEAFGYGWSDLARFTVNAMKSAFIPFDQRLAIIDEVIKPRFAALMGHSE
;
A
#
# COMPACT_ATOMS: atom_id res chain seq x y z
N MET A 1 -6.64 4.90 -33.42
CA MET A 1 -7.37 5.10 -32.16
C MET A 1 -7.08 3.93 -31.22
N THR A 2 -6.76 4.21 -29.99
CA THR A 2 -6.39 3.18 -29.00
C THR A 2 -7.64 2.64 -28.33
N ALA A 3 -7.72 1.32 -28.18
CA ALA A 3 -8.84 0.71 -27.47
C ALA A 3 -8.76 1.09 -25.98
N ALA A 4 -9.92 1.21 -25.35
CA ALA A 4 -9.99 1.49 -23.92
C ALA A 4 -9.36 0.35 -23.11
N PRO A 5 -8.79 0.65 -21.95
CA PRO A 5 -8.23 -0.42 -21.11
C PRO A 5 -9.32 -1.39 -20.65
N THR A 6 -9.02 -2.68 -20.77
CA THR A 6 -9.86 -3.75 -20.22
C THR A 6 -9.11 -4.39 -19.08
N LEU A 7 -9.79 -5.19 -18.27
CA LEU A 7 -9.09 -5.91 -17.20
C LEU A 7 -7.95 -6.75 -17.78
N GLN A 8 -8.19 -7.41 -18.90
CA GLN A 8 -7.18 -8.27 -19.51
C GLN A 8 -5.95 -7.47 -19.93
N THR A 9 -6.14 -6.30 -20.56
CA THR A 9 -5.01 -5.49 -20.99
C THR A 9 -4.37 -4.75 -19.81
N ILE A 10 -5.16 -4.38 -18.81
CA ILE A 10 -4.61 -3.74 -17.61
C ILE A 10 -3.64 -4.70 -16.90
N ARG A 11 -3.91 -6.01 -16.93
CA ARG A 11 -3.00 -6.98 -16.33
C ARG A 11 -1.60 -6.95 -16.92
N LEU A 12 -1.45 -6.45 -18.14
CA LEU A 12 -0.16 -6.32 -18.81
C LEU A 12 0.54 -5.00 -18.51
N ALA A 13 -0.18 -4.02 -17.99
CA ALA A 13 0.38 -2.69 -17.76
C ALA A 13 1.32 -2.70 -16.58
N PRO A 14 2.45 -2.00 -16.68
CA PRO A 14 3.36 -1.90 -15.53
C PRO A 14 2.71 -1.10 -14.41
N LYS A 15 2.92 -1.53 -13.17
CA LYS A 15 2.28 -0.90 -12.02
C LYS A 15 3.30 -0.66 -10.93
N ALA A 16 3.06 0.38 -10.13
CA ALA A 16 3.87 0.68 -8.95
C ALA A 16 2.93 0.77 -7.76
N LEU A 17 3.24 0.01 -6.71
CA LEU A 17 2.37 -0.16 -5.55
C LEU A 17 3.10 0.31 -4.31
N LEU A 18 2.56 1.33 -3.65
CA LEU A 18 3.22 1.94 -2.49
C LEU A 18 2.57 1.55 -1.15
N HIS A 19 1.37 1.01 -1.19
CA HIS A 19 0.60 0.77 0.04
C HIS A 19 0.00 -0.65 -0.01
N UNK A 20 0.75 -1.58 0.45
CA UNK A 20 0.46 -2.93 0.48
C UNK A 20 0.95 -3.47 1.78
N HIS A 21 0.16 -4.24 2.47
CA HIS A 21 0.56 -4.87 3.75
C HIS A 21 0.90 -6.32 3.51
N LEU A 22 2.03 -6.76 4.07
CA LEU A 22 2.44 -8.15 3.88
C LEU A 22 1.44 -9.12 4.50
N ASP A 23 0.96 -8.81 5.71
CA ASP A 23 0.00 -9.68 6.40
C ASP A 23 -1.41 -9.57 5.84
N GLY A 24 -1.62 -8.71 4.88
CA GLY A 24 -2.92 -8.57 4.21
C GLY A 24 -2.99 -9.23 2.85
N GLY A 25 -1.92 -9.89 2.41
CA GLY A 25 -1.86 -10.41 1.04
C GLY A 25 -1.49 -11.88 0.91
N LEU A 26 -1.64 -12.68 1.97
CA LEU A 26 -1.35 -14.10 1.85
C LEU A 26 -2.37 -14.80 0.93
N ARG A 27 -1.91 -15.84 0.26
CA ARG A 27 -2.84 -16.72 -0.44
C ARG A 27 -3.63 -17.54 0.59
N PRO A 28 -4.93 -17.76 0.38
CA PRO A 28 -5.68 -18.61 1.31
C PRO A 28 -5.08 -19.99 1.49
N ALA A 29 -4.56 -20.60 0.42
CA ALA A 29 -3.92 -21.91 0.53
C ALA A 29 -2.71 -21.88 1.45
N THR A 30 -1.97 -20.77 1.40
CA THR A 30 -0.78 -20.62 2.24
C THR A 30 -1.17 -20.49 3.71
N VAL A 31 -2.24 -19.75 4.00
CA VAL A 31 -2.74 -19.64 5.37
C VAL A 31 -3.07 -21.03 5.92
N LEU A 32 -3.78 -21.83 5.14
CA LEU A 32 -4.14 -23.20 5.56
C LEU A 32 -2.91 -24.07 5.76
N ASP A 33 -1.96 -24.04 4.83
CA ASP A 33 -0.76 -24.86 4.91
C ASP A 33 0.04 -24.54 6.17
N ILE A 34 0.29 -23.24 6.40
CA ILE A 34 1.11 -22.86 7.55
C ILE A 34 0.36 -23.18 8.85
N ALA A 35 -0.95 -22.92 8.89
CA ALA A 35 -1.73 -23.23 10.08
C ALA A 35 -1.57 -24.71 10.45
N GLY A 36 -1.63 -25.60 9.45
CA GLY A 36 -1.41 -27.02 9.71
C GLY A 36 0.00 -27.32 10.21
N GLN A 37 0.99 -26.65 9.65
CA GLN A 37 2.38 -26.88 10.03
C GLN A 37 2.67 -26.45 11.46
N VAL A 38 2.07 -25.35 11.92
CA VAL A 38 2.38 -24.80 13.24
C VAL A 38 1.32 -25.13 14.28
N GLY A 39 0.29 -25.88 13.91
CA GLY A 39 -0.73 -26.29 14.88
C GLY A 39 -1.73 -25.21 15.24
N TYR A 40 -1.93 -24.23 14.36
CA TYR A 40 -2.94 -23.19 14.59
C TYR A 40 -4.29 -23.72 14.14
N ASP A 41 -5.23 -23.86 15.08
CA ASP A 41 -6.50 -24.54 14.80
C ASP A 41 -7.72 -23.64 14.93
N ASP A 42 -7.52 -22.32 14.91
CA ASP A 42 -8.62 -21.37 15.06
C ASP A 42 -9.14 -20.81 13.72
N LEU A 43 -8.67 -21.33 12.58
CA LEU A 43 -9.16 -20.82 11.29
C LEU A 43 -10.65 -21.08 11.15
N PRO A 44 -11.39 -20.15 10.54
CA PRO A 44 -12.84 -20.28 10.42
C PRO A 44 -13.30 -21.24 9.34
N ALA A 45 -12.39 -21.79 8.54
CA ALA A 45 -12.73 -22.72 7.48
C ALA A 45 -11.56 -23.67 7.24
N THR A 46 -11.85 -24.82 6.63
CA THR A 46 -10.85 -25.86 6.44
C THR A 46 -10.47 -26.11 5.00
N ASP A 47 -11.12 -25.44 4.05
CA ASP A 47 -10.70 -25.54 2.66
C ASP A 47 -10.46 -24.14 2.09
N VAL A 48 -9.75 -24.12 0.95
CA VAL A 48 -9.23 -22.87 0.38
C VAL A 48 -10.37 -21.95 -0.01
N ASP A 49 -11.37 -22.44 -0.71
CA ASP A 49 -12.45 -21.59 -1.20
C ASP A 49 -13.29 -21.03 -0.07
N ALA A 50 -13.60 -21.86 0.94
CA ALA A 50 -14.36 -21.40 2.09
C ALA A 50 -13.60 -20.36 2.88
N LEU A 51 -12.28 -20.55 3.02
CA LEU A 51 -11.47 -19.58 3.75
C LEU A 51 -11.39 -18.26 2.99
N ALA A 52 -11.17 -18.31 1.67
CA ALA A 52 -11.14 -17.10 0.86
C ALA A 52 -12.46 -16.33 0.98
N SER A 53 -13.57 -17.05 0.92
CA SER A 53 -14.88 -16.44 1.03
C SER A 53 -15.09 -15.81 2.41
N TRP A 54 -14.61 -16.48 3.45
CA TRP A 54 -14.73 -15.92 4.80
C TRP A 54 -13.97 -14.59 4.93
N PHE A 55 -12.73 -14.53 4.41
CA PHE A 55 -11.96 -13.29 4.48
C PHE A 55 -12.68 -12.16 3.76
N ARG A 56 -13.20 -12.44 2.56
CA ARG A 56 -13.89 -11.42 1.78
C ARG A 56 -15.15 -10.95 2.49
N THR A 57 -15.94 -11.88 3.01
CA THR A 57 -17.20 -11.54 3.66
C THR A 57 -16.98 -10.72 4.93
N GLN A 58 -16.00 -11.12 5.74
CA GLN A 58 -15.69 -10.35 6.95
C GLN A 58 -15.22 -8.94 6.63
N SER A 59 -14.52 -8.79 5.52
CA SER A 59 -13.98 -7.48 5.14
C SER A 59 -15.05 -6.54 4.60
N HIS A 60 -16.13 -7.08 4.05
CA HIS A 60 -17.26 -6.27 3.57
C HIS A 60 -18.21 -5.95 4.71
N SER A 61 -17.70 -5.44 5.80
CA SER A 61 -18.48 -5.24 7.01
C SER A 61 -19.03 -3.82 7.17
N GLY A 62 -18.52 -2.88 6.38
CA GLY A 62 -18.90 -1.47 6.54
C GLY A 62 -18.24 -0.78 7.71
N SER A 63 -17.24 -1.41 8.32
CA SER A 63 -16.58 -0.90 9.51
C SER A 63 -15.09 -1.17 9.41
N LEU A 64 -14.27 -0.18 9.68
CA LEU A 64 -12.81 -0.37 9.69
C LEU A 64 -12.40 -1.34 10.79
N GLU A 65 -13.05 -1.29 11.94
CA GLU A 65 -12.71 -2.19 13.05
C GLU A 65 -12.95 -3.65 12.68
N ARG A 66 -14.08 -3.96 12.04
CA ARG A 66 -14.37 -5.32 11.63
C ARG A 66 -13.52 -5.76 10.45
N TYR A 67 -13.15 -4.83 9.59
CA TYR A 67 -12.24 -5.11 8.50
C TYR A 67 -10.89 -5.59 9.03
N LEU A 68 -10.47 -5.11 10.20
CA LEU A 68 -9.18 -5.45 10.77
C LEU A 68 -9.16 -6.79 11.53
N GLU A 69 -10.35 -7.34 11.86
CA GLU A 69 -10.41 -8.59 12.63
C GLU A 69 -9.72 -9.79 11.96
N PRO A 70 -9.86 -9.99 10.63
CA PRO A 70 -9.23 -11.16 10.00
C PRO A 70 -7.73 -11.21 10.12
N PHE A 71 -7.07 -10.09 10.41
CA PHE A 71 -5.61 -10.06 10.55
C PHE A 71 -5.13 -10.92 11.73
N SER A 72 -5.98 -11.22 12.71
CA SER A 72 -5.57 -12.11 13.78
C SER A 72 -5.16 -13.48 13.24
N HIS A 73 -5.78 -13.95 12.17
CA HIS A 73 -5.45 -15.24 11.58
C HIS A 73 -4.17 -15.18 10.75
N THR A 74 -4.01 -14.15 9.92
CA THR A 74 -2.80 -14.07 9.10
C THR A 74 -1.58 -13.81 9.96
N VAL A 75 -1.71 -12.93 10.96
CA VAL A 75 -0.60 -12.67 11.88
C VAL A 75 -0.23 -13.94 12.65
N ALA A 76 -1.23 -14.72 13.08
CA ALA A 76 -0.97 -15.94 13.86
C ALA A 76 -0.10 -16.93 13.09
N VAL A 77 -0.21 -17.00 11.76
CA VAL A 77 0.59 -17.94 10.98
C VAL A 77 1.91 -17.35 10.50
N MET A 78 2.21 -16.09 10.82
CA MET A 78 3.42 -15.41 10.34
C MET A 78 4.39 -15.18 11.49
N GLN A 79 4.79 -16.27 12.16
CA GLN A 79 5.61 -16.15 13.37
C GLN A 79 6.96 -16.87 13.28
N THR A 80 7.19 -17.67 12.24
CA THR A 80 8.42 -18.43 12.11
C THR A 80 9.22 -17.96 10.91
N PRO A 81 10.55 -18.18 10.90
CA PRO A 81 11.33 -17.81 9.72
C PRO A 81 10.82 -18.47 8.45
N GLU A 82 10.41 -19.73 8.51
CA GLU A 82 9.94 -20.47 7.34
C GLU A 82 8.65 -19.84 6.80
N ALA A 83 7.72 -19.51 7.70
CA ALA A 83 6.46 -18.90 7.28
C ALA A 83 6.70 -17.54 6.68
N LEU A 84 7.54 -16.73 7.31
CA LEU A 84 7.82 -15.38 6.81
C LEU A 84 8.49 -15.44 5.44
N TYR A 85 9.43 -16.37 5.25
CA TYR A 85 10.08 -16.55 3.96
C TYR A 85 9.05 -16.87 2.88
N ARG A 86 8.18 -17.85 3.16
CA ARG A 86 7.16 -18.26 2.19
C ARG A 86 6.21 -17.11 1.84
N VAL A 87 5.75 -16.39 2.86
CA VAL A 87 4.80 -15.30 2.63
C VAL A 87 5.44 -14.18 1.80
N ALA A 88 6.68 -13.81 2.11
CA ALA A 88 7.36 -12.76 1.36
C ALA A 88 7.64 -13.19 -0.07
N PHE A 89 8.08 -14.43 -0.26
CA PHE A 89 8.38 -14.95 -1.60
C PHE A 89 7.12 -14.94 -2.46
N GLU A 90 6.01 -15.47 -1.91
CA GLU A 90 4.75 -15.51 -2.66
C GLU A 90 4.19 -14.12 -2.91
N CYS A 91 4.41 -13.19 -1.99
CA CYS A 91 4.01 -11.80 -2.22
C CYS A 91 4.69 -11.24 -3.46
N ALA A 92 6.00 -11.43 -3.58
CA ALA A 92 6.73 -10.96 -4.75
C ALA A 92 6.21 -11.63 -6.03
N GLN A 93 5.97 -12.94 -5.97
CA GLN A 93 5.47 -13.68 -7.13
C GLN A 93 4.10 -13.15 -7.57
N ASP A 94 3.19 -12.98 -6.63
CA ASP A 94 1.83 -12.56 -6.96
C ASP A 94 1.79 -11.14 -7.51
N LEU A 95 2.63 -10.26 -6.97
CA LEU A 95 2.71 -8.90 -7.48
C LEU A 95 3.30 -8.89 -8.89
N ALA A 96 4.39 -9.62 -9.10
CA ALA A 96 5.02 -9.66 -10.41
C ALA A 96 4.10 -10.26 -11.46
N ALA A 97 3.32 -11.28 -11.09
CA ALA A 97 2.36 -11.89 -12.01
C ALA A 97 1.29 -10.90 -12.45
N ASP A 98 1.01 -9.89 -11.63
CA ASP A 98 0.06 -8.83 -11.95
C ASP A 98 0.74 -7.63 -12.61
N SER A 99 1.98 -7.79 -13.04
CA SER A 99 2.80 -6.78 -13.71
C SER A 99 3.15 -5.59 -12.83
N VAL A 100 3.18 -5.79 -11.52
CA VAL A 100 3.76 -4.78 -10.64
C VAL A 100 5.28 -4.81 -10.85
N VAL A 101 5.86 -3.66 -11.15
CA VAL A 101 7.30 -3.58 -11.40
C VAL A 101 8.06 -2.99 -10.21
N TYR A 102 7.35 -2.32 -9.31
CA TYR A 102 7.93 -1.77 -8.10
C TYR A 102 6.88 -1.82 -6.98
N ALA A 103 7.29 -2.30 -5.82
CA ALA A 103 6.38 -2.35 -4.67
C ALA A 103 7.12 -2.00 -3.39
N GLU A 104 6.45 -1.25 -2.54
CA GLU A 104 6.87 -1.02 -1.16
C GLU A 104 5.89 -1.78 -0.27
N VAL A 105 6.37 -2.86 0.32
CA VAL A 105 5.53 -3.75 1.13
C VAL A 105 5.79 -3.46 2.59
N ARG A 106 4.74 -3.21 3.34
CA ARG A 106 4.88 -2.83 4.75
C ARG A 106 4.48 -3.97 5.66
N PHE A 107 5.15 -4.04 6.79
CA PHE A 107 4.81 -4.97 7.85
C PHE A 107 5.26 -4.38 9.18
N ALA A 108 4.58 -4.81 10.25
CA ALA A 108 4.88 -4.36 11.61
C ALA A 108 5.68 -5.45 12.33
N PRO A 109 6.98 -5.24 12.54
CA PRO A 109 7.77 -6.28 13.23
C PRO A 109 7.20 -6.69 14.59
N GLU A 110 6.53 -5.75 15.26
CA GLU A 110 5.92 -6.02 16.57
C GLU A 110 4.94 -7.19 16.54
N LEU A 111 4.37 -7.49 15.37
CA LEU A 111 3.34 -8.52 15.24
C LEU A 111 3.92 -9.91 14.95
N HIS A 112 5.23 -10.04 14.77
CA HIS A 112 5.82 -11.29 14.28
C HIS A 112 6.90 -11.83 15.22
N ILE A 113 6.79 -11.55 16.51
CA ILE A 113 7.81 -11.91 17.48
C ILE A 113 7.32 -12.90 18.54
N SER A 114 6.11 -13.47 18.38
CA SER A 114 5.55 -14.32 19.42
C SER A 114 6.29 -15.65 19.59
N CYS A 115 7.03 -16.09 18.57
CA CYS A 115 7.83 -17.32 18.64
C CYS A 115 9.32 -17.04 18.82
N GLY A 116 9.66 -15.88 19.33
CA GLY A 116 11.02 -15.59 19.76
C GLY A 116 11.90 -14.86 18.76
N LEU A 117 11.38 -14.49 17.61
CA LEU A 117 12.18 -13.70 16.66
C LEU A 117 12.39 -12.29 17.20
N SER A 118 13.59 -11.78 17.02
CA SER A 118 13.85 -10.37 17.34
C SER A 118 13.35 -9.49 16.18
N PHE A 119 13.29 -8.20 16.45
CA PHE A 119 12.94 -7.26 15.39
C PHE A 119 13.94 -7.34 14.23
N ASP A 120 15.19 -7.39 14.59
CA ASP A 120 16.23 -7.46 13.56
C ASP A 120 16.14 -8.74 12.70
N UNK A 121 15.93 -9.63 13.27
CA UNK A 121 15.79 -10.90 12.58
C UNK A 121 14.58 -11.03 11.70
N UNK A 122 13.63 -10.34 12.10
CA UNK A 122 12.45 -10.29 11.28
C UNK A 122 12.67 -9.46 10.07
N UNK A 123 13.37 -8.44 10.09
CA UNK A 123 13.67 -7.62 8.98
C UNK A 123 14.72 -8.21 8.06
N UNK A 124 15.59 -8.86 8.59
CA UNK A 124 16.58 -9.53 7.79
C UNK A 124 16.00 -10.68 7.04
N UNK A 125 15.06 -11.32 7.60
CA UNK A 125 14.37 -12.38 6.95
C UNK A 125 13.42 -11.93 5.87
N UNK A 126 12.86 -10.87 6.04
CA UNK A 126 11.98 -10.34 5.06
C UNK A 126 12.76 -9.77 3.92
N UNK A 127 13.76 -9.12 4.04
CA UNK A 127 14.59 -8.58 3.07
C UNK A 127 15.29 -9.60 2.25
N UNK A 128 15.56 -10.59 2.83
CA UNK A 128 16.15 -11.72 2.17
C UNK A 128 15.19 -12.58 1.40
N UNK A 129 14.11 -12.62 1.80
CA UNK A 129 13.05 -13.29 1.19
C UNK A 129 12.53 -12.58 0.01
N PHE A 130 12.39 -11.33 0.04
CA PHE A 130 12.05 -10.51 -1.10
C PHE A 130 13.15 -10.55 -2.18
N ALA A 131 14.37 -10.55 -1.78
CA ALA A 131 15.45 -10.65 -2.78
C ALA A 131 15.37 -11.98 -3.54
N ALA A 132 15.10 -13.04 -2.83
CA ALA A 132 14.93 -14.33 -3.50
C ALA A 132 13.72 -14.31 -4.45
N GLY A 133 12.65 -13.67 -4.01
CA GLY A 133 11.47 -13.52 -4.86
C GLY A 133 11.78 -12.70 -6.10
N GLU A 134 12.52 -11.59 -5.93
CA GLU A 134 12.91 -10.77 -7.07
C GLU A 134 13.70 -11.59 -8.08
N LYS A 135 14.63 -12.38 -7.59
CA LYS A 135 15.47 -13.20 -8.47
C LYS A 135 14.64 -14.22 -9.23
N ALA A 136 13.72 -14.88 -8.53
CA ALA A 136 12.84 -15.86 -9.16
C ALA A 136 11.92 -15.21 -10.19
N CYS A 137 11.39 -14.04 -9.89
CA CYS A 137 10.51 -13.34 -10.81
C CYS A 137 11.27 -12.88 -12.06
N ALA A 138 12.51 -12.40 -11.88
CA ALA A 138 13.32 -12.01 -13.03
C ALA A 138 13.60 -13.22 -13.93
N ALA A 139 13.89 -14.38 -13.34
CA ALA A 139 14.13 -15.60 -14.11
C ALA A 139 12.87 -16.01 -14.91
N ASP A 140 11.68 -15.68 -14.40
CA ASP A 140 10.42 -15.97 -15.09
C ASP A 140 10.03 -14.89 -16.09
N GLY A 141 10.87 -13.89 -16.31
CA GLY A 141 10.55 -12.81 -17.24
C GLY A 141 9.63 -11.75 -16.70
N GLN A 142 9.44 -11.70 -15.40
CA GLN A 142 8.56 -10.73 -14.74
C GLN A 142 9.34 -9.99 -13.65
N PRO A 143 10.31 -9.17 -14.02
CA PRO A 143 11.14 -8.49 -13.00
C PRO A 143 10.35 -7.52 -12.16
N ILE A 144 10.67 -7.50 -10.88
CA ILE A 144 10.05 -6.60 -9.92
C ILE A 144 11.12 -6.15 -8.92
N THR A 145 11.00 -4.90 -8.47
CA THR A 145 11.79 -4.38 -7.36
C THR A 145 10.88 -4.28 -6.15
N VAL A 146 11.24 -4.94 -5.05
CA VAL A 146 10.44 -4.93 -3.82
C VAL A 146 11.26 -4.33 -2.71
N ARG A 147 10.70 -3.35 -2.04
CA ARG A 147 11.33 -2.72 -0.88
C ARG A 147 10.37 -2.78 0.30
N CYS A 148 10.90 -2.66 1.50
CA CYS A 148 10.11 -2.79 2.72
C CYS A 148 9.91 -1.46 3.41
N LEU A 149 8.71 -1.27 3.94
CA LEU A 149 8.44 -0.23 4.93
C LEU A 149 8.19 -0.95 6.24
N VAL A 150 8.91 -0.59 7.29
CA VAL A 150 8.59 -1.14 8.61
C VAL A 150 7.56 -0.24 9.27
N THR A 151 6.58 -0.86 9.90
CA THR A 151 5.41 -0.15 10.44
C THR A 151 5.49 -0.14 11.96
N ALA A 152 5.30 1.04 12.55
CA ALA A 152 5.04 1.17 13.98
C ALA A 152 3.55 1.33 14.18
N MET A 153 2.98 0.51 15.08
CA MET A 153 1.54 0.58 15.33
C MET A 153 1.20 1.72 16.27
N UNK A 154 0.41 2.32 15.90
CA UNK A 154 0.04 3.48 16.56
C UNK A 154 -0.29 3.34 17.99
N HIS A 155 -0.84 2.18 18.28
CA HIS A 155 -1.23 1.98 19.66
C HIS A 155 -0.14 1.29 20.49
N ALA A 156 0.93 0.84 19.88
CA ALA A 156 2.04 0.16 20.57
C ALA A 156 3.10 1.19 20.96
N ALA A 157 3.96 0.83 21.89
CA ALA A 157 4.98 1.71 22.44
C ALA A 157 6.34 1.65 21.74
N UNK A 158 6.45 0.90 20.78
CA UNK A 158 7.69 0.68 20.22
C UNK A 158 8.03 1.47 19.02
N SER A 159 7.50 2.58 18.92
CA SER A 159 7.70 3.30 17.66
C SER A 159 9.13 3.80 17.48
N ARG A 160 9.76 4.27 18.55
CA ARG A 160 11.16 4.70 18.45
C ARG A 160 12.06 3.53 18.07
N GLU A 161 11.83 2.37 18.65
CA GLU A 161 12.62 1.17 18.30
C GLU A 161 12.42 0.78 16.85
N ILE A 162 11.18 0.89 16.34
CA ILE A 162 10.92 0.56 14.94
C ILE A 162 11.58 1.59 14.02
N ALA A 163 11.58 2.86 14.39
CA ALA A 163 12.29 3.87 13.61
C ALA A 163 13.79 3.58 13.58
N GLU A 164 14.35 3.19 14.71
CA GLU A 164 15.78 2.84 14.76
C GLU A 164 16.06 1.62 13.88
N LEU A 165 15.15 0.64 13.89
CA LEU A 165 15.27 -0.53 13.02
C LEU A 165 15.26 -0.12 11.55
N ALA A 166 14.38 0.78 11.17
CA ALA A 166 14.30 1.26 9.79
C ALA A 166 15.63 1.88 9.35
N ILE A 167 16.25 2.66 10.23
CA ILE A 167 17.52 3.29 9.91
C ILE A 167 18.63 2.25 9.82
N ARG A 168 18.66 1.30 10.73
CA ARG A 168 19.70 0.25 10.65
C ARG A 168 19.64 -0.57 9.36
N UNK A 169 18.51 -0.88 8.96
CA UNK A 169 18.31 -1.66 7.82
C UNK A 169 18.14 -0.90 6.58
N ARG A 170 18.37 0.45 6.66
CA ARG A 170 18.34 1.32 5.49
C ARG A 170 19.43 0.92 4.49
N ASP A 171 19.11 1.01 3.22
CA ASP A 171 20.00 0.61 2.12
C ASP A 171 20.20 -0.91 2.02
N LYS A 172 19.45 -1.66 2.82
CA LYS A 172 19.49 -3.14 2.72
C LYS A 172 18.13 -3.68 2.28
N GLY A 173 17.24 -2.80 1.84
CA GLY A 173 15.91 -3.17 1.38
C GLY A 173 14.79 -2.47 2.13
N VAL A 174 15.08 -1.85 3.29
CA VAL A 174 14.12 -1.03 4.04
C VAL A 174 14.27 0.40 3.55
N VAL A 175 13.14 0.99 3.15
CA VAL A 175 13.19 2.35 2.61
C VAL A 175 12.47 3.36 3.46
N UNK A 176 11.93 2.94 4.62
CA UNK A 176 11.37 3.92 5.50
C UNK A 176 10.51 3.25 6.53
N UNK A 177 9.64 4.22 7.42
CA UNK A 177 8.74 3.75 8.47
C UNK A 177 7.36 4.25 8.17
N UNK A 178 6.45 3.60 8.74
CA UNK A 178 5.10 3.98 8.58
C UNK A 178 4.43 3.93 9.92
N UNK A 179 3.49 4.63 10.14
CA UNK A 179 2.75 4.63 11.35
C UNK A 179 1.36 4.24 11.00
N UNK A 180 1.10 3.22 11.26
CA UNK A 180 -0.16 2.70 10.94
C UNK A 180 -0.90 2.49 12.18
N UNK A 181 -1.78 2.78 12.15
CA UNK A 181 -2.49 2.69 13.38
C UNK A 181 -3.89 2.74 13.11
N ALA A 182 -4.59 2.32 14.16
CA ALA A 182 -5.99 2.70 14.25
C ALA A 182 -6.05 4.20 14.44
N GLU A 183 -6.48 4.86 13.43
CA GLU A 183 -6.34 6.32 13.35
C GLU A 183 -7.14 7.02 14.47
N ALA A 184 -8.38 6.62 14.67
CA ALA A 184 -9.24 7.24 15.70
C ALA A 184 -8.74 6.85 17.08
N GLY A 185 -8.54 7.85 17.93
CA GLY A 185 -8.06 7.63 19.29
C GLY A 185 -6.57 7.38 19.43
N HIS A 186 -5.85 7.32 18.31
CA HIS A 186 -4.39 7.07 18.33
C HIS A 186 -3.71 8.01 17.36
N PRO A 187 -3.64 9.31 17.72
CA PRO A 187 -3.07 10.29 16.78
C PRO A 187 -1.57 10.08 16.56
N PRO A 188 -1.06 10.39 15.36
CA PRO A 188 0.37 10.17 15.06
C PRO A 188 1.32 10.91 15.98
N THR A 189 0.91 12.05 16.55
CA THR A 189 1.81 12.79 17.42
C THR A 189 2.19 12.05 18.70
N ARG A 190 1.49 10.96 19.04
CA ARG A 190 1.93 10.12 20.15
C ARG A 190 3.30 9.51 19.89
N HIS A 191 3.74 9.49 18.63
CA HIS A 191 5.00 8.89 18.24
C HIS A 191 5.98 9.93 17.70
N LEU A 192 5.88 11.16 18.20
CA LEU A 192 6.66 12.28 17.67
C LEU A 192 8.16 12.03 17.72
N ASP A 193 8.64 11.40 18.78
CA ASP A 193 10.07 11.13 18.90
C ASP A 193 10.58 10.19 17.80
N ALA A 194 9.76 9.23 17.37
CA ALA A 194 10.14 8.35 16.27
C ALA A 194 10.25 9.13 14.97
N PHE A 195 9.30 10.02 14.70
CA PHE A 195 9.33 10.81 13.48
C PHE A 195 10.50 11.80 13.48
N GLU A 196 10.80 12.38 14.63
CA GLU A 196 11.95 13.26 14.74
C GLU A 196 13.25 12.50 14.49
N TYR A 197 13.35 11.28 15.01
CA TYR A 197 14.51 10.43 14.75
C TYR A 197 14.68 10.18 13.26
N MET A 198 13.59 9.87 12.57
CA MET A 198 13.65 9.63 11.13
C MET A 198 14.15 10.88 10.39
N ARG A 199 13.61 12.04 10.72
CA ARG A 199 14.04 13.28 10.07
C ARG A 199 15.50 13.59 10.36
N ASP A 200 15.94 13.36 11.59
CA ASP A 200 17.34 13.63 11.98
C ASP A 200 18.30 12.75 11.18
N HIS A 201 17.83 11.60 10.69
CA HIS A 201 18.66 10.68 9.92
C HIS A 201 18.38 10.76 8.42
N ASN A 202 17.69 11.83 7.99
CA ASN A 202 17.40 12.05 6.56
C ASN A 202 16.62 10.92 5.94
N ALA A 203 15.68 10.36 6.69
CA ALA A 203 14.86 9.24 6.22
C ALA A 203 13.43 9.71 5.97
N ARG A 204 12.76 9.03 5.08
CA ARG A 204 11.39 9.37 4.72
C ARG A 204 10.39 8.47 5.41
N PHE A 205 9.15 8.93 5.50
CA PHE A 205 8.10 8.12 6.13
C PHE A 205 6.72 8.52 5.60
N THR A 206 5.79 7.60 5.80
CA THR A 206 4.39 7.78 5.43
C THR A 206 3.54 7.52 6.68
N ILE A 207 2.41 8.18 6.78
CA ILE A 207 1.53 8.08 7.94
C ILE A 207 0.11 7.87 7.45
N HIS A 208 -0.60 6.87 8.04
CA HIS A 208 -2.03 6.72 7.81
C HIS A 208 -2.76 7.93 8.40
N ALA A 209 -3.49 8.65 7.58
CA ALA A 209 -4.23 9.82 8.03
C ALA A 209 -5.35 10.10 7.05
N GLY A 210 -6.47 10.62 7.55
CA GLY A 210 -7.56 11.02 6.68
C GLY A 210 -8.33 9.86 6.08
N GLU A 211 -8.36 8.74 6.78
CA GLU A 211 -9.17 7.59 6.38
C GLU A 211 -10.42 7.52 7.26
N ALA A 212 -10.24 7.13 8.52
CA ALA A 212 -11.33 7.05 9.48
C ALA A 212 -11.53 8.33 10.25
N PHE A 213 -10.48 9.14 10.36
CA PHE A 213 -10.50 10.40 11.08
C PHE A 213 -10.25 11.52 10.06
N GLY A 214 -10.84 12.69 10.29
CA GLY A 214 -10.91 13.71 9.27
C GLY A 214 -9.69 14.62 9.16
N LEU A 215 -9.94 15.87 8.78
CA LEU A 215 -8.87 16.83 8.50
C LEU A 215 -7.88 17.02 9.64
N PRO A 216 -8.28 16.97 10.93
CA PRO A 216 -7.25 17.11 11.98
C PRO A 216 -6.15 16.06 11.93
N SER A 217 -6.45 14.83 11.54
CA SER A 217 -5.40 13.82 11.45
C SER A 217 -4.45 14.11 10.29
N ILE A 218 -4.97 14.64 9.19
CA ILE A 218 -4.12 15.03 8.06
C ILE A 218 -3.22 16.20 8.45
N HIS A 219 -3.78 17.20 9.11
CA HIS A 219 -3.01 18.35 9.59
C HIS A 219 -1.88 17.87 10.50
N GLU A 220 -2.18 16.99 11.40
CA GLU A 220 -1.20 16.47 12.34
C GLU A 220 -0.07 15.73 11.62
N ALA A 221 -0.44 14.88 10.72
CA ALA A 221 0.55 14.12 9.95
C ALA A 221 1.47 14.99 9.13
N UNK A 222 0.91 15.85 8.66
CA UNK A 222 1.68 16.64 7.74
C UNK A 222 2.41 17.75 8.44
N UNK A 223 1.84 18.40 9.40
CA UNK A 223 2.42 19.54 9.97
C UNK A 223 3.19 19.25 11.23
N UNK A 224 2.74 18.35 11.85
CA UNK A 224 3.32 18.03 13.09
C UNK A 224 4.29 16.90 13.00
N UNK A 225 3.97 16.01 12.11
CA UNK A 225 4.76 14.88 11.96
C UNK A 225 5.68 15.00 10.83
N GLY A 226 5.41 15.72 9.85
CA GLY A 226 6.27 15.92 8.71
C GLY A 226 6.27 14.78 7.72
N ALA A 227 5.13 14.12 7.53
CA ALA A 227 5.04 12.96 6.65
C ALA A 227 5.37 13.35 5.21
N ASP A 228 6.11 12.48 4.53
CA ASP A 228 6.41 12.67 3.11
C ASP A 228 5.27 12.21 2.22
N ARG A 229 4.46 11.25 2.69
CA ARG A 229 3.26 10.78 2.01
C ARG A 229 2.18 10.51 3.05
N LEU A 230 0.94 10.47 2.58
CA LEU A 230 -0.19 10.12 3.44
C LEU A 230 -0.77 8.78 3.02
N GLY A 231 -0.84 7.85 3.96
CA GLY A 231 -1.62 6.63 3.76
C GLY A 231 -3.07 7.01 3.72
N HIS A 232 -3.71 6.76 2.59
CA HIS A 232 -5.06 7.18 2.27
C HIS A 232 -5.12 8.69 2.04
N GLY A 233 -5.34 9.49 3.08
CA GLY A 233 -5.45 10.93 2.92
C GLY A 233 -6.72 11.37 2.22
N VAL A 234 -7.68 10.47 2.08
CA VAL A 234 -8.85 10.68 1.23
C VAL A 234 -9.76 11.78 1.78
N ARG A 235 -9.78 11.98 3.10
CA ARG A 235 -10.62 12.99 3.71
C ARG A 235 -10.17 14.43 3.42
N ILE A 236 -9.02 14.61 2.73
CA ILE A 236 -8.65 15.97 2.29
C ILE A 236 -9.70 16.57 1.38
N VAL A 237 -10.53 15.76 0.78
CA VAL A 237 -11.65 16.22 -0.07
C VAL A 237 -12.62 17.10 0.72
N ASP A 238 -12.66 16.97 2.01
CA ASP A 238 -13.51 17.84 2.85
C ASP A 238 -13.14 19.33 2.73
N UNK A 239 -12.13 19.68 2.28
CA UNK A 239 -11.70 20.99 2.10
C UNK A 239 -11.66 21.36 0.66
N UNK A 240 -12.34 20.57 -0.17
CA UNK A 240 -12.36 20.85 -1.56
C UNK A 240 -13.78 21.08 -1.97
N ASP A 241 -14.10 22.24 -2.51
CA ASP A 241 -15.41 22.64 -3.06
C ASP A 241 -15.29 22.75 -4.57
N VAL A 242 -16.37 22.33 -5.25
CA VAL A 242 -16.40 22.36 -6.72
C VAL A 242 -17.33 23.51 -7.14
N ASP A 243 -16.81 24.42 -7.97
CA ASP A 243 -17.60 25.54 -8.48
C ASP A 243 -18.64 25.06 -9.49
N ALA A 244 -19.60 25.94 -9.81
CA ALA A 244 -20.61 25.63 -10.81
C ALA A 244 -19.98 25.38 -12.19
N ASP A 245 -18.84 25.98 -12.49
CA ASP A 245 -18.15 25.79 -13.78
C ASP A 245 -17.11 24.68 -13.75
N GLY A 246 -17.08 23.90 -12.69
CA GLY A 246 -16.16 22.76 -12.59
C GLY A 246 -14.80 23.06 -12.00
N GLY A 247 -14.53 24.31 -11.63
CA GLY A 247 -13.28 24.65 -10.95
C GLY A 247 -13.30 24.24 -9.50
N PHE A 248 -12.15 24.34 -8.84
CA PHE A 248 -11.98 23.89 -7.48
C PHE A 248 -11.61 25.03 -6.55
N GLN A 249 -12.24 25.06 -5.37
CA GLN A 249 -11.87 25.95 -4.29
C GLN A 249 -11.30 25.09 -3.16
N LEU A 250 -10.04 25.30 -2.82
CA LEU A 250 -9.38 24.50 -1.80
C LEU A 250 -9.20 25.31 -0.52
N GLY A 251 -9.44 24.64 0.62
CA GLY A 251 -9.05 25.19 1.90
C GLY A 251 -7.53 25.22 2.02
N ARG A 252 -7.02 25.89 3.05
CA ARG A 252 -5.57 26.08 3.18
C ARG A 252 -4.82 24.77 3.28
N LEU A 253 -5.32 23.82 4.07
CA LEU A 253 -4.62 22.55 4.22
C LEU A 253 -4.56 21.79 2.87
N ALA A 254 -5.67 21.73 2.17
CA ALA A 254 -5.69 21.07 0.87
C ALA A 254 -4.75 21.76 -0.11
N ALA A 255 -4.77 23.10 -0.11
CA ALA A 255 -3.92 23.86 -1.03
C ALA A 255 -2.44 23.60 -0.77
N ILE A 256 -2.03 23.57 0.50
CA ILE A 256 -0.62 23.37 0.79
C ILE A 256 -0.18 21.94 0.48
N LEU A 257 -1.04 20.95 0.72
CA LEU A 257 -0.71 19.58 0.35
C LEU A 257 -0.54 19.44 -1.15
N ARG A 258 -1.42 20.07 -1.93
CA ARG A 258 -1.29 20.03 -3.38
C ARG A 258 -0.03 20.75 -3.84
N ASP A 259 0.23 21.94 -3.30
CA ASP A 259 1.40 22.73 -3.68
C ASP A 259 2.71 21.99 -3.38
N LYS A 260 2.75 21.28 -2.27
CA LYS A 260 3.94 20.50 -1.90
C LYS A 260 4.01 19.16 -2.61
N ARG A 261 2.98 18.80 -3.38
CA ARG A 261 2.91 17.54 -4.11
C ARG A 261 3.01 16.34 -3.18
N ILE A 262 2.35 16.44 -2.01
CA ILE A 262 2.33 15.32 -1.05
C ILE A 262 1.52 14.18 -1.64
N PRO A 263 2.12 13.00 -1.87
CA PRO A 263 1.38 11.91 -2.48
C PRO A 263 0.31 11.33 -1.56
N LEU A 264 -0.81 10.97 -2.17
CA LEU A 264 -1.90 10.30 -1.46
C LEU A 264 -1.91 8.84 -1.87
N GLU A 265 -1.84 7.94 -0.90
CA GLU A 265 -1.85 6.50 -1.16
C GLU A 265 -3.30 6.02 -1.08
N LEU A 266 -4.03 6.17 -2.18
CA LEU A 266 -5.46 5.88 -2.21
C LEU A 266 -5.71 4.40 -2.48
N CYS A 267 -6.71 3.83 -1.77
CA CYS A 267 -7.03 2.42 -1.83
C CYS A 267 -8.52 2.27 -2.10
N PRO A 268 -8.95 2.41 -3.34
CA PRO A 268 -10.39 2.45 -3.65
C PRO A 268 -11.23 1.32 -3.10
N UNK A 269 -10.80 0.19 -3.19
CA UNK A 269 -11.56 -0.94 -2.74
C UNK A 269 -11.68 -0.94 -1.25
N UNK A 270 -10.72 -0.56 -0.58
CA UNK A 270 -10.78 -0.52 0.82
C UNK A 270 -11.78 0.46 1.32
N UNK A 271 -12.00 1.50 0.63
CA UNK A 271 -12.87 2.47 0.99
C UNK A 271 -14.30 2.08 0.76
N UNK A 272 -14.52 1.19 -0.02
CA UNK A 272 -15.77 0.61 -0.23
C UNK A 272 -16.12 -0.34 0.84
N GLN A 273 -15.23 -1.18 1.17
CA GLN A 273 -15.43 -2.26 2.17
C GLN A 273 -15.60 -1.74 3.59
N THR A 274 -14.88 -0.73 3.94
CA THR A 274 -14.98 -0.18 5.31
C THR A 274 -16.16 0.75 5.50
N GLY A 275 -16.88 1.04 4.44
CA GLY A 275 -18.04 1.92 4.52
C GLY A 275 -17.74 3.39 4.36
N ALA A 276 -16.48 3.74 4.06
CA ALA A 276 -16.11 5.14 3.88
C ALA A 276 -16.78 5.74 2.64
N VAL A 277 -17.01 4.93 1.62
CA VAL A 277 -17.76 5.34 0.43
C VAL A 277 -18.75 4.24 0.10
N ALA A 278 -19.87 4.61 -0.54
CA ALA A 278 -20.91 3.64 -0.89
C ALA A 278 -20.57 2.88 -2.17
N SER A 279 -19.77 3.46 -3.05
CA SER A 279 -19.39 2.83 -4.31
C SER A 279 -18.08 3.44 -4.79
N ILE A 280 -17.45 2.79 -5.76
CA ILE A 280 -16.23 3.36 -6.35
C ILE A 280 -16.55 4.68 -7.05
N ALA A 281 -17.70 4.78 -7.70
CA ALA A 281 -18.08 6.03 -8.38
C ALA A 281 -18.19 7.21 -7.40
N GLU A 282 -18.46 6.94 -6.12
CA GLU A 282 -18.52 7.98 -5.10
C GLU A 282 -17.20 8.22 -4.40
N HIS A 283 -16.19 7.39 -4.68
CA HIS A 283 -14.86 7.60 -4.10
C HIS A 283 -14.30 8.92 -4.63
N PRO A 284 -13.68 9.73 -3.78
CA PRO A 284 -13.15 11.01 -4.24
C PRO A 284 -11.91 10.93 -5.13
N PHE A 285 -11.52 9.74 -5.59
CA PHE A 285 -10.33 9.57 -6.42
C PHE A 285 -10.33 10.53 -7.61
N ASP A 286 -11.43 10.54 -8.38
CA ASP A 286 -11.46 11.36 -9.60
C ASP A 286 -11.47 12.85 -9.28
N LEU A 287 -12.17 13.25 -8.23
CA LEU A 287 -12.17 14.64 -7.81
C LEU A 287 -10.75 15.10 -7.48
N LEU A 288 -10.03 14.29 -6.71
CA LEU A 288 -8.65 14.60 -6.33
C LEU A 288 -7.73 14.59 -7.56
N ALA A 289 -7.92 13.65 -8.48
CA ALA A 289 -7.11 13.58 -9.69
C ALA A 289 -7.33 14.81 -10.55
N ARG A 290 -8.61 15.21 -10.74
CA ARG A 290 -8.93 16.40 -11.53
C ARG A 290 -8.42 17.67 -10.88
N ALA A 291 -8.42 17.72 -9.55
CA ALA A 291 -7.89 18.86 -8.81
C ALA A 291 -6.37 18.86 -8.77
N ARG A 292 -5.72 17.88 -9.40
CA ARG A 292 -4.28 17.80 -9.58
C ARG A 292 -3.49 17.50 -8.30
N PHE A 293 -4.12 16.78 -7.39
CA PHE A 293 -3.35 16.17 -6.30
C PHE A 293 -2.52 15.01 -6.84
N ARG A 294 -1.47 14.65 -6.13
CA ARG A 294 -0.63 13.53 -6.54
C ARG A 294 -1.25 12.23 -6.04
N VAL A 295 -2.21 11.73 -6.82
CA VAL A 295 -2.93 10.50 -6.46
C VAL A 295 -2.16 9.28 -6.91
N THR A 296 -2.22 8.21 -6.11
CA THR A 296 -1.67 6.91 -6.48
C THR A 296 -2.72 5.84 -6.19
N VAL A 297 -2.59 4.70 -6.88
CA VAL A 297 -3.53 3.58 -6.78
C VAL A 297 -2.86 2.47 -5.99
N ASN A 298 -3.56 1.94 -4.99
CA ASN A 298 -3.01 0.90 -4.13
C ASN A 298 -4.07 -0.11 -3.76
N THR A 299 -3.62 -1.28 -3.32
CA THR A 299 -4.51 -2.38 -2.95
C THR A 299 -4.86 -2.41 -1.48
N ASP A 300 -4.00 -1.89 -0.65
CA ASP A 300 -4.03 -2.08 0.80
C ASP A 300 -3.83 -3.57 1.13
N ASN A 301 -4.90 -4.36 1.17
CA ASN A 301 -4.85 -5.75 1.61
C ASN A 301 -5.49 -6.66 0.57
N ARG A 302 -4.65 -7.32 -0.23
CA ARG A 302 -5.14 -8.12 -1.36
C ARG A 302 -6.03 -9.28 -0.93
N LEU A 303 -5.70 -9.93 0.20
CA LEU A 303 -6.51 -11.05 0.67
C LEU A 303 -7.86 -10.59 1.19
N MET A 304 -7.85 -9.62 2.10
CA MET A 304 -9.09 -9.16 2.73
C MET A 304 -10.00 -8.47 1.73
N SER A 305 -9.43 -7.72 0.82
CA SER A 305 -10.21 -6.99 -0.18
C SER A 305 -10.48 -7.81 -1.43
N ASP A 306 -9.88 -9.02 -1.52
CA ASP A 306 -10.01 -9.87 -2.71
C ASP A 306 -9.73 -9.06 -3.96
N THR A 307 -8.56 -8.43 -3.96
CA THR A 307 -8.23 -7.45 -4.99
C THR A 307 -6.79 -7.62 -5.49
N SER A 308 -6.49 -6.89 -6.53
CA SER A 308 -5.15 -6.79 -7.11
C SER A 308 -5.01 -5.38 -7.66
N MET A 309 -3.79 -4.99 -8.03
CA MET A 309 -3.60 -3.69 -8.67
C MET A 309 -4.40 -3.59 -9.96
N SER A 310 -4.43 -4.66 -10.74
CA SER A 310 -5.23 -4.63 -11.98
C SER A 310 -6.71 -4.44 -11.69
N LEU A 311 -7.23 -5.10 -10.67
CA LEU A 311 -8.64 -4.91 -10.30
C LEU A 311 -8.91 -3.50 -9.79
N GLU A 312 -8.01 -2.93 -8.99
CA GLU A 312 -8.21 -1.56 -8.54
C GLU A 312 -8.24 -0.59 -9.72
N MET A 313 -7.29 -0.74 -10.64
CA MET A 313 -7.27 0.13 -11.82
C MET A 313 -8.52 -0.06 -12.69
N HIS A 314 -8.93 -1.32 -12.86
CA HIS A 314 -10.11 -1.60 -13.67
C HIS A 314 -11.37 -0.97 -13.07
N ARG A 315 -11.51 -1.05 -11.75
CA ARG A 315 -12.65 -0.40 -11.09
C ARG A 315 -12.67 1.10 -11.32
N LEU A 316 -11.49 1.73 -11.31
CA LEU A 316 -11.40 3.15 -11.59
C LEU A 316 -11.74 3.45 -13.05
N VAL A 317 -11.30 2.60 -13.97
CA VAL A 317 -11.65 2.78 -15.39
C VAL A 317 -13.17 2.68 -15.57
N GLU A 318 -13.79 1.69 -14.96
CA GLU A 318 -15.23 1.51 -15.08
C GLU A 318 -16.01 2.67 -14.47
N ALA A 319 -15.55 3.16 -13.31
CA ALA A 319 -16.28 4.21 -12.59
C ALA A 319 -16.09 5.58 -13.25
N PHE A 320 -14.90 5.88 -13.78
CA PHE A 320 -14.56 7.23 -14.19
C PHE A 320 -14.16 7.37 -15.66
N GLY A 321 -14.12 6.28 -16.41
CA GLY A 321 -13.82 6.34 -17.82
C GLY A 321 -12.37 6.63 -18.17
N TYR A 322 -11.45 6.28 -17.30
CA TYR A 322 -10.03 6.56 -17.54
C TYR A 322 -9.51 5.78 -18.75
N GLY A 323 -8.60 6.42 -19.49
CA GLY A 323 -7.87 5.79 -20.57
C GLY A 323 -6.45 5.47 -20.15
N TRP A 324 -5.66 4.98 -21.13
CA TRP A 324 -4.27 4.59 -20.84
C TRP A 324 -3.43 5.75 -20.32
N SER A 325 -3.63 6.96 -20.85
CA SER A 325 -2.81 8.07 -20.38
C SER A 325 -3.09 8.41 -18.92
N ASP A 326 -4.33 8.20 -18.47
CA ASP A 326 -4.66 8.41 -17.06
C ASP A 326 -3.94 7.37 -16.18
N LEU A 327 -4.03 6.09 -16.58
CA LEU A 327 -3.38 5.02 -15.80
C LEU A 327 -1.86 5.22 -15.78
N ALA A 328 -1.29 5.65 -16.90
CA ALA A 328 0.14 5.96 -16.95
C ALA A 328 0.49 7.08 -15.98
N ARG A 329 -0.35 8.12 -15.93
CA ARG A 329 -0.10 9.25 -15.04
C ARG A 329 -0.12 8.81 -13.58
N PHE A 330 -1.11 7.98 -13.20
CA PHE A 330 -1.18 7.50 -11.82
C PHE A 330 0.04 6.64 -11.48
N THR A 331 0.50 5.84 -12.43
CA THR A 331 1.67 4.97 -12.20
C THR A 331 2.95 5.79 -12.08
N VAL A 332 3.12 6.79 -12.93
CA VAL A 332 4.28 7.67 -12.84
C VAL A 332 4.22 8.47 -11.54
N ASN A 333 3.04 8.93 -11.13
CA ASN A 333 2.89 9.58 -9.82
C ASN A 333 3.44 8.69 -8.71
N ALA A 334 3.05 7.41 -8.72
CA ALA A 334 3.50 6.49 -7.69
C ALA A 334 5.00 6.32 -7.72
N MET A 335 5.57 6.15 -8.91
CA MET A 335 7.01 5.92 -9.01
C MET A 335 7.81 7.15 -8.58
N LYS A 336 7.32 8.35 -8.92
CA LYS A 336 7.97 9.59 -8.47
C LYS A 336 7.90 9.74 -6.96
N SER A 337 6.92 9.09 -6.33
CA SER A 337 6.69 9.21 -4.88
C SER A 337 7.36 8.11 -4.08
N ALA A 338 7.99 7.14 -4.75
CA ALA A 338 8.65 6.02 -4.09
C ALA A 338 9.81 6.51 -3.24
N PHE A 339 10.14 5.73 -2.21
CA PHE A 339 11.18 6.13 -1.26
C PHE A 339 12.59 5.64 -1.67
N ILE A 340 12.74 5.04 -2.86
CA ILE A 340 14.08 4.73 -3.37
C ILE A 340 14.71 5.99 -3.96
N PRO A 341 16.04 6.00 -4.15
CA PRO A 341 16.72 7.20 -4.65
C PRO A 341 16.24 7.67 -6.00
N PHE A 342 16.40 8.97 -6.23
CA PHE A 342 15.93 9.64 -7.43
C PHE A 342 16.34 8.94 -8.72
N ASP A 343 17.62 8.58 -8.83
CA ASP A 343 18.12 7.96 -10.07
C ASP A 343 17.45 6.61 -10.32
N GLN A 344 17.19 5.85 -9.26
CA GLN A 344 16.52 4.56 -9.41
C GLN A 344 15.06 4.74 -9.82
N ARG A 345 14.37 5.73 -9.24
CA ARG A 345 12.99 6.03 -9.64
C ARG A 345 12.94 6.41 -11.12
N LEU A 346 13.85 7.28 -11.54
CA LEU A 346 13.88 7.76 -12.90
C LEU A 346 14.15 6.62 -13.88
N ALA A 347 15.06 5.70 -13.52
CA ALA A 347 15.36 4.57 -14.38
C ALA A 347 14.10 3.70 -14.59
N ILE A 348 13.36 3.42 -13.54
CA ILE A 348 12.15 2.61 -13.68
C ILE A 348 11.11 3.34 -14.52
N ILE A 349 10.95 4.64 -14.31
CA ILE A 349 10.00 5.42 -15.11
C ILE A 349 10.38 5.40 -16.59
N ASP A 350 11.63 5.71 -16.89
CA ASP A 350 12.05 5.91 -18.27
C ASP A 350 12.31 4.62 -19.02
N GLU A 351 12.77 3.57 -18.34
CA GLU A 351 13.16 2.33 -19.01
C GLU A 351 12.06 1.28 -19.00
N VAL A 352 11.11 1.37 -18.08
CA VAL A 352 10.08 0.33 -17.94
C VAL A 352 8.67 0.92 -18.11
N ILE A 353 8.31 1.89 -17.29
CA ILE A 353 6.92 2.33 -17.22
C ILE A 353 6.49 3.05 -18.48
N LYS A 354 7.22 4.09 -18.88
CA LYS A 354 6.83 4.86 -20.04
C LYS A 354 6.86 4.04 -21.33
N PRO A 355 7.91 3.23 -21.61
CA PRO A 355 7.88 2.45 -22.85
C PRO A 355 6.74 1.44 -22.88
N ARG A 356 6.44 0.78 -21.77
CA ARG A 356 5.39 -0.23 -21.77
C ARG A 356 4.01 0.39 -21.91
N PHE A 357 3.75 1.56 -21.31
CA PHE A 357 2.50 2.25 -21.54
C PHE A 357 2.39 2.76 -22.98
N ALA A 358 3.50 3.23 -23.54
CA ALA A 358 3.48 3.66 -24.95
C ALA A 358 3.09 2.49 -25.85
N ALA A 359 3.61 1.30 -25.59
CA ALA A 359 3.24 0.12 -26.38
C ALA A 359 1.77 -0.22 -26.25
N LEU A 360 1.22 -0.11 -25.04
CA LEU A 360 -0.22 -0.38 -24.82
C LEU A 360 -1.07 0.66 -25.52
N MET A 361 -0.59 1.88 -25.66
CA MET A 361 -1.31 2.93 -26.36
C MET A 361 -1.18 2.84 -27.88
N GLY A 362 -0.43 1.85 -28.37
CA GLY A 362 -0.22 1.69 -29.79
C GLY A 362 0.80 2.64 -30.38
N HIS A 363 1.62 3.28 -29.58
CA HIS A 363 2.67 4.18 -30.07
C HIS A 363 3.91 3.35 -30.37
N SER A 364 4.40 3.43 -31.60
CA SER A 364 5.65 2.75 -31.95
C SER A 364 6.81 3.70 -31.79
N GLU A 365 7.96 3.14 -31.42
CA GLU A 365 9.19 3.88 -31.21
C GLU A 365 9.85 4.25 -32.53
#